data_1fb51d4414583c21d79ed546843ec32a
#
_entry.id   1fb51d4414583c21d79ed546843ec32a
#
_cell.length_a   1.000
_cell.length_b   1.000
_cell.length_c   1.000
_cell.angle_alpha   90.00
_cell.angle_beta   90.00
_cell.angle_gamma   90.00
#
_symmetry.space_group_name_H-M   'P 1'
#
loop_
_entity.id
_entity.type
_entity.pdbx_description
1 polymer ?
#
loop_
_entity_poly.entity_id
_entity_poly.type
_entity_poly.pdbx_seq_one_letter_code
_entity_poly.pdbx_strand_id
1 'polypeptide(L)'
;MAPITVSIEVNRSAEEVFAYATDPSRFSEWQKGVVGGHMESRGGTTQVGDRCVSTRHIGFADRPSTSRVTDFDPPHHWSVRGVDGPIRAMVDVTVEERPDSSAHLTIALEFEGHGLGRILVPVLVTREARREMPLNVAALKKRLEGSM
;
A
#
# COMPACT_ATOMS: atom_id res chain seq x y z
N MET A 1 1.62 -5.58 17.92
CA MET A 1 2.33 -6.38 16.93
C MET A 1 3.23 -5.46 16.11
N ALA A 2 4.47 -5.86 15.89
CA ALA A 2 5.42 -5.02 15.17
C ALA A 2 5.02 -4.88 13.69
N PRO A 3 5.20 -3.70 13.07
CA PRO A 3 4.90 -3.55 11.66
C PRO A 3 5.84 -4.40 10.79
N ILE A 4 5.30 -4.80 9.64
CA ILE A 4 6.10 -5.44 8.61
C ILE A 4 6.70 -4.32 7.77
N THR A 5 8.02 -4.30 7.63
CA THR A 5 8.71 -3.27 6.86
C THR A 5 9.49 -3.92 5.74
N VAL A 6 9.29 -3.44 4.52
CA VAL A 6 10.07 -3.86 3.35
C VAL A 6 10.60 -2.63 2.64
N SER A 7 11.77 -2.78 2.04
CA SER A 7 12.43 -1.70 1.30
C SER A 7 12.99 -2.23 0.00
N ILE A 8 13.04 -1.37 -1.01
CA ILE A 8 13.62 -1.72 -2.30
C ILE A 8 14.16 -0.47 -2.99
N GLU A 9 15.26 -0.62 -3.72
CA GLU A 9 15.77 0.45 -4.59
C GLU A 9 15.12 0.30 -5.96
N VAL A 10 14.65 1.43 -6.51
CA VAL A 10 14.02 1.48 -7.83
C VAL A 10 14.76 2.48 -8.68
N ASN A 11 15.16 2.09 -9.89
CA ASN A 11 15.90 2.94 -10.81
C ASN A 11 14.93 3.87 -11.58
N ARG A 12 14.21 4.68 -10.83
CA ARG A 12 13.30 5.72 -11.32
C ARG A 12 13.30 6.86 -10.32
N SER A 13 12.79 8.03 -10.74
CA SER A 13 12.72 9.20 -9.86
C SER A 13 11.78 8.95 -8.67
N ALA A 14 12.01 9.71 -7.60
CA ALA A 14 11.15 9.64 -6.41
C ALA A 14 9.70 9.97 -6.77
N GLU A 15 9.47 10.93 -7.68
CA GLU A 15 8.13 11.31 -8.13
C GLU A 15 7.41 10.15 -8.82
N GLU A 16 8.10 9.46 -9.71
CA GLU A 16 7.53 8.31 -10.43
C GLU A 16 7.21 7.16 -9.48
N VAL A 17 8.15 6.85 -8.59
CA VAL A 17 7.97 5.75 -7.64
C VAL A 17 6.82 6.07 -6.69
N PHE A 18 6.77 7.28 -6.15
CA PHE A 18 5.72 7.70 -5.24
C PHE A 18 4.35 7.67 -5.91
N ALA A 19 4.24 8.26 -7.10
CA ALA A 19 2.97 8.31 -7.82
C ALA A 19 2.41 6.91 -8.10
N TYR A 20 3.29 5.99 -8.47
CA TYR A 20 2.89 4.61 -8.77
C TYR A 20 2.51 3.83 -7.51
N ALA A 21 3.35 3.93 -6.48
CA ALA A 21 3.16 3.14 -5.25
C ALA A 21 1.93 3.57 -4.45
N THR A 22 1.48 4.81 -4.62
CA THR A 22 0.35 5.36 -3.85
C THR A 22 -0.93 5.50 -4.67
N ASP A 23 -0.97 4.94 -5.87
CA ASP A 23 -2.14 4.97 -6.75
C ASP A 23 -2.94 3.67 -6.62
N PRO A 24 -4.10 3.68 -5.92
CA PRO A 24 -4.89 2.46 -5.73
C PRO A 24 -5.36 1.82 -7.03
N SER A 25 -5.55 2.60 -8.10
CA SER A 25 -5.98 2.06 -9.39
C SER A 25 -4.90 1.16 -10.02
N ARG A 26 -3.68 1.24 -9.53
CA ARG A 26 -2.56 0.45 -9.99
C ARG A 26 -2.10 -0.63 -9.01
N PHE A 27 -2.71 -0.73 -7.85
CA PHE A 27 -2.32 -1.73 -6.84
C PHE A 27 -2.42 -3.16 -7.39
N SER A 28 -3.38 -3.43 -8.27
CA SER A 28 -3.54 -4.76 -8.85
C SER A 28 -2.37 -5.17 -9.73
N GLU A 29 -1.55 -4.22 -10.18
CA GLU A 29 -0.40 -4.50 -11.03
C GLU A 29 0.78 -5.08 -10.27
N TRP A 30 0.86 -4.83 -8.95
CA TRP A 30 2.01 -5.25 -8.15
C TRP A 30 1.66 -5.89 -6.81
N GLN A 31 0.42 -5.74 -6.31
CA GLN A 31 -0.01 -6.38 -5.05
C GLN A 31 -0.84 -7.62 -5.33
N LYS A 32 -0.34 -8.76 -4.86
CA LYS A 32 -1.03 -10.03 -5.02
C LYS A 32 -2.39 -9.99 -4.33
N GLY A 33 -3.42 -10.45 -5.04
CA GLY A 33 -4.77 -10.52 -4.51
C GLY A 33 -5.60 -9.25 -4.64
N VAL A 34 -4.99 -8.12 -5.00
CA VAL A 34 -5.74 -6.90 -5.27
C VAL A 34 -6.26 -6.94 -6.70
N VAL A 35 -7.55 -6.72 -6.88
CA VAL A 35 -8.19 -6.77 -8.20
C VAL A 35 -8.60 -5.38 -8.71
N GLY A 36 -8.57 -4.36 -7.86
CA GLY A 36 -8.85 -3.00 -8.27
C GLY A 36 -8.78 -2.02 -7.11
N GLY A 37 -8.94 -0.75 -7.40
CA GLY A 37 -8.97 0.29 -6.40
C GLY A 37 -9.13 1.67 -7.00
N HIS A 38 -9.43 2.63 -6.15
CA HIS A 38 -9.57 4.02 -6.57
C HIS A 38 -9.46 4.96 -5.36
N MET A 39 -9.18 6.22 -5.63
CA MET A 39 -9.24 7.28 -4.63
C MET A 39 -10.57 8.00 -4.72
N GLU A 40 -11.14 8.34 -3.57
CA GLU A 40 -12.29 9.24 -3.49
C GLU A 40 -11.77 10.58 -2.99
N SER A 41 -11.54 11.49 -3.92
CA SER A 41 -10.99 12.82 -3.65
C SER A 41 -11.99 13.90 -4.03
N ARG A 42 -12.16 14.87 -3.15
CA ARG A 42 -13.12 15.96 -3.38
C ARG A 42 -12.67 16.95 -4.45
N GLY A 43 -11.37 17.11 -4.64
CA GLY A 43 -10.82 18.10 -5.56
C GLY A 43 -9.97 17.54 -6.69
N GLY A 44 -10.03 16.23 -6.93
CA GLY A 44 -9.21 15.58 -7.95
C GLY A 44 -7.75 15.37 -7.57
N THR A 45 -7.27 16.00 -6.51
CA THR A 45 -5.93 15.81 -5.95
C THR A 45 -6.07 15.19 -4.57
N THR A 46 -5.26 14.18 -4.28
CA THR A 46 -5.27 13.51 -2.97
C THR A 46 -4.96 14.48 -1.85
N GLN A 47 -5.74 14.39 -0.78
CA GLN A 47 -5.56 15.19 0.45
C GLN A 47 -5.76 14.31 1.66
N VAL A 48 -5.21 14.74 2.80
CA VAL A 48 -5.49 14.09 4.09
C VAL A 48 -7.00 14.10 4.34
N GLY A 49 -7.52 12.95 4.75
CA GLY A 49 -8.95 12.75 4.96
C GLY A 49 -9.66 12.08 3.79
N ASP A 50 -9.08 12.07 2.61
CA ASP A 50 -9.63 11.38 1.46
C ASP A 50 -9.66 9.87 1.68
N ARG A 51 -10.54 9.18 0.98
CA ARG A 51 -10.68 7.74 1.10
C ARG A 51 -9.98 7.02 -0.04
N CYS A 52 -9.26 5.97 0.34
CA CYS A 52 -8.63 5.05 -0.59
C CYS A 52 -9.40 3.73 -0.50
N VAL A 53 -9.96 3.29 -1.61
CA VAL A 53 -10.70 2.04 -1.67
C VAL A 53 -9.88 1.06 -2.48
N SER A 54 -9.64 -0.13 -1.94
CA SER A 54 -9.04 -1.22 -2.69
C SER A 54 -9.90 -2.46 -2.56
N THR A 55 -9.97 -3.25 -3.63
CA THR A 55 -10.75 -4.48 -3.65
C THR A 55 -9.80 -5.66 -3.77
N ARG A 56 -9.94 -6.59 -2.84
CA ARG A 56 -9.10 -7.78 -2.77
C ARG A 56 -9.94 -9.03 -2.97
N HIS A 57 -9.42 -9.94 -3.77
CA HIS A 57 -10.05 -11.25 -3.94
C HIS A 57 -9.66 -12.15 -2.77
N ILE A 58 -10.64 -12.53 -1.95
CA ILE A 58 -10.44 -13.36 -0.76
C ILE A 58 -11.41 -14.54 -0.83
N GLY A 59 -10.86 -15.76 -0.91
CA GLY A 59 -11.68 -16.96 -1.07
C GLY A 59 -12.42 -16.94 -2.39
N PHE A 60 -13.74 -16.86 -2.35
CA PHE A 60 -14.60 -16.88 -3.54
C PHE A 60 -15.25 -15.54 -3.84
N ALA A 61 -14.82 -14.47 -3.17
CA ALA A 61 -15.48 -13.17 -3.31
C ALA A 61 -14.46 -12.03 -3.36
N ASP A 62 -14.84 -10.99 -4.10
CA ASP A 62 -14.10 -9.74 -4.10
C ASP A 62 -14.63 -8.88 -2.96
N ARG A 63 -13.71 -8.39 -2.11
CA ARG A 63 -14.07 -7.61 -0.92
C ARG A 63 -13.41 -6.25 -0.96
N PRO A 64 -14.20 -5.17 -0.98
CA PRO A 64 -13.65 -3.83 -0.90
C PRO A 64 -13.24 -3.50 0.54
N SER A 65 -12.23 -2.67 0.66
CA SER A 65 -11.72 -2.18 1.93
C SER A 65 -11.43 -0.70 1.78
N THR A 66 -11.86 0.08 2.74
CA THR A 66 -11.70 1.54 2.72
C THR A 66 -10.68 1.96 3.75
N SER A 67 -9.76 2.82 3.34
CA SER A 67 -8.78 3.45 4.21
C SER A 67 -8.88 4.96 4.07
N ARG A 68 -8.49 5.66 5.13
CA ARG A 68 -8.43 7.12 5.12
C ARG A 68 -6.98 7.57 5.01
N VAL A 69 -6.70 8.52 4.15
CA VAL A 69 -5.37 9.15 4.06
C VAL A 69 -5.12 9.95 5.33
N THR A 70 -4.09 9.58 6.08
CA THR A 70 -3.73 10.23 7.34
C THR A 70 -2.52 11.15 7.21
N ASP A 71 -1.72 10.95 6.17
CA ASP A 71 -0.59 11.81 5.86
C ASP A 71 -0.33 11.80 4.36
N PHE A 72 0.03 12.95 3.80
CA PHE A 72 0.30 13.08 2.37
C PHE A 72 1.30 14.21 2.13
N ASP A 73 2.54 13.82 1.83
CA ASP A 73 3.64 14.75 1.55
C ASP A 73 4.39 14.25 0.31
N PRO A 74 3.84 14.48 -0.90
CA PRO A 74 4.48 13.99 -2.12
C PRO A 74 5.79 14.73 -2.42
N PRO A 75 6.81 14.09 -2.96
CA PRO A 75 6.83 12.66 -3.32
C PRO A 75 7.49 11.80 -2.25
N HIS A 76 7.40 12.18 -0.96
CA HIS A 76 8.17 11.55 0.10
C HIS A 76 7.37 10.64 1.02
N HIS A 77 6.13 10.99 1.34
CA HIS A 77 5.40 10.26 2.38
C HIS A 77 3.91 10.19 2.12
N TRP A 78 3.33 9.02 2.40
CA TRP A 78 1.91 8.76 2.30
C TRP A 78 1.54 7.70 3.31
N SER A 79 0.46 7.95 4.06
CA SER A 79 -0.04 6.99 5.04
C SER A 79 -1.54 6.86 4.92
N VAL A 80 -2.03 5.65 5.09
CA VAL A 80 -3.47 5.38 5.15
C VAL A 80 -3.76 4.47 6.33
N ARG A 81 -4.98 4.59 6.86
CA ARG A 81 -5.47 3.78 7.95
C ARG A 81 -6.85 3.23 7.60
N GLY A 82 -7.00 1.92 7.69
CA GLY A 82 -8.26 1.25 7.43
C GLY A 82 -9.37 1.73 8.36
N VAL A 83 -10.55 1.96 7.82
CA VAL A 83 -11.70 2.49 8.57
C VAL A 83 -12.90 1.56 8.59
N ASP A 84 -12.85 0.43 7.88
CA ASP A 84 -13.95 -0.52 7.85
C ASP A 84 -13.44 -1.96 7.91
N GLY A 85 -14.37 -2.89 8.13
CA GLY A 85 -14.08 -4.31 8.15
C GLY A 85 -13.46 -4.79 9.46
N PRO A 86 -13.36 -6.14 9.63
CA PRO A 86 -12.78 -6.73 10.83
C PRO A 86 -11.26 -6.65 10.89
N ILE A 87 -10.60 -6.52 9.75
CA ILE A 87 -9.14 -6.36 9.67
C ILE A 87 -8.85 -5.02 9.03
N ARG A 88 -8.12 -4.18 9.75
CA ARG A 88 -7.77 -2.84 9.28
C ARG A 88 -6.28 -2.70 9.17
N ALA A 89 -5.83 -2.30 7.99
CA ALA A 89 -4.42 -2.12 7.72
C ALA A 89 -4.02 -0.65 7.95
N MET A 90 -2.83 -0.48 8.50
CA MET A 90 -2.17 0.83 8.54
C MET A 90 -0.97 0.70 7.63
N VAL A 91 -0.90 1.54 6.59
CA VAL A 91 0.16 1.48 5.59
C VAL A 91 0.89 2.81 5.58
N ASP A 92 2.20 2.73 5.60
CA ASP A 92 3.08 3.90 5.58
C ASP A 92 4.07 3.73 4.43
N VAL A 93 4.06 4.65 3.49
CA VAL A 93 4.95 4.63 2.32
C VAL A 93 5.90 5.80 2.42
N THR A 94 7.20 5.51 2.34
CA THR A 94 8.25 6.53 2.34
C THR A 94 9.11 6.34 1.10
N VAL A 95 9.38 7.43 0.39
CA VAL A 95 10.26 7.42 -0.78
C VAL A 95 11.37 8.43 -0.55
N GLU A 96 12.62 7.96 -0.64
CA GLU A 96 13.80 8.81 -0.52
C GLU A 96 14.51 8.88 -1.86
N GLU A 97 14.82 10.10 -2.29
CA GLU A 97 15.59 10.30 -3.50
C GLU A 97 17.07 9.99 -3.24
N ARG A 98 17.70 9.28 -4.16
CA ARG A 98 19.12 8.96 -4.09
C ARG A 98 19.93 9.89 -4.98
N PRO A 99 21.24 10.08 -4.69
CA PRO A 99 22.09 10.97 -5.49
C PRO A 99 22.18 10.62 -6.98
N ASP A 100 21.99 9.34 -7.34
CA ASP A 100 22.02 8.86 -8.73
C ASP A 100 20.67 8.96 -9.44
N SER A 101 19.71 9.69 -8.87
CA SER A 101 18.35 9.88 -9.39
C SER A 101 17.47 8.63 -9.31
N SER A 102 17.90 7.62 -8.56
CA SER A 102 17.05 6.49 -8.20
C SER A 102 16.29 6.82 -6.90
N ALA A 103 15.43 5.91 -6.47
CA ALA A 103 14.63 6.10 -5.27
C ALA A 103 14.70 4.89 -4.36
N HIS A 104 14.66 5.14 -3.06
CA HIS A 104 14.54 4.11 -2.05
C HIS A 104 13.11 4.10 -1.53
N LEU A 105 12.40 3.02 -1.78
CA LEU A 105 11.00 2.85 -1.35
C LEU A 105 10.96 2.00 -0.09
N THR A 106 10.25 2.47 0.93
CA THR A 106 10.00 1.72 2.15
C THR A 106 8.50 1.67 2.40
N ILE A 107 7.98 0.48 2.64
CA ILE A 107 6.57 0.28 3.00
C ILE A 107 6.52 -0.40 4.35
N ALA A 108 5.84 0.23 5.31
CA ALA A 108 5.56 -0.34 6.61
C ALA A 108 4.07 -0.68 6.69
N LEU A 109 3.76 -1.87 7.11
CA LEU A 109 2.39 -2.40 7.13
C LEU A 109 2.10 -3.00 8.49
N GLU A 110 0.99 -2.61 9.08
CA GLU A 110 0.54 -3.13 10.36
C GLU A 110 -0.95 -3.43 10.29
N PHE A 111 -1.38 -4.50 10.93
CA PHE A 111 -2.78 -4.91 10.94
C PHE A 111 -3.36 -4.79 12.34
N GLU A 112 -4.60 -4.34 12.38
CA GLU A 112 -5.38 -4.22 13.60
C GLU A 112 -6.69 -4.98 13.39
N GLY A 113 -7.03 -5.84 14.34
CA GLY A 113 -8.28 -6.59 14.32
C GLY A 113 -9.38 -5.89 15.09
N HIS A 114 -10.60 -6.02 14.60
CA HIS A 114 -11.79 -5.47 15.23
C HIS A 114 -12.85 -6.55 15.34
N GLY A 115 -13.63 -6.52 16.42
CA GLY A 115 -14.69 -7.51 16.66
C GLY A 115 -14.14 -8.84 17.14
N LEU A 116 -14.79 -9.94 16.74
CA LEU A 116 -14.49 -11.28 17.23
C LEU A 116 -13.11 -11.79 16.80
N GLY A 117 -12.60 -11.33 15.67
CA GLY A 117 -11.31 -11.78 15.13
C GLY A 117 -10.09 -10.98 15.58
N ARG A 118 -10.22 -10.10 16.56
CA ARG A 118 -9.19 -9.09 16.86
C ARG A 118 -7.88 -9.62 17.41
N ILE A 119 -7.80 -10.89 17.81
CA ILE A 119 -6.55 -11.48 18.33
C ILE A 119 -5.90 -12.42 17.30
N LEU A 120 -6.68 -13.39 16.80
CA LEU A 120 -6.14 -14.44 15.92
C LEU A 120 -6.00 -14.00 14.47
N VAL A 121 -6.98 -13.26 13.95
CA VAL A 121 -7.00 -12.91 12.52
C VAL A 121 -5.85 -11.97 12.15
N PRO A 122 -5.50 -10.95 12.95
CA PRO A 122 -4.30 -10.13 12.64
C PRO A 122 -3.01 -10.94 12.58
N VAL A 123 -2.87 -11.99 13.41
CA VAL A 123 -1.68 -12.85 13.38
C VAL A 123 -1.58 -13.59 12.05
N LEU A 124 -2.68 -14.17 11.58
CA LEU A 124 -2.72 -14.91 10.32
C LEU A 124 -2.47 -13.99 9.12
N VAL A 125 -3.12 -12.84 9.11
CA VAL A 125 -2.96 -11.85 8.01
C VAL A 125 -1.53 -11.32 7.98
N THR A 126 -0.94 -11.08 9.14
CA THR A 126 0.45 -10.62 9.24
C THR A 126 1.42 -11.64 8.67
N ARG A 127 1.21 -12.93 8.96
CA ARG A 127 2.05 -14.01 8.40
C ARG A 127 1.99 -14.03 6.88
N GLU A 128 0.79 -13.91 6.33
CA GLU A 128 0.58 -13.90 4.88
C GLU A 128 1.25 -12.68 4.25
N ALA A 129 1.05 -11.50 4.83
CA ALA A 129 1.64 -10.26 4.34
C ALA A 129 3.17 -10.30 4.41
N ARG A 130 3.73 -10.88 5.47
CA ARG A 130 5.18 -11.02 5.61
C ARG A 130 5.78 -11.86 4.50
N ARG A 131 5.02 -12.82 3.99
CA ARG A 131 5.42 -13.64 2.84
C ARG A 131 5.26 -12.90 1.52
N GLU A 132 4.17 -12.16 1.36
CA GLU A 132 3.81 -11.51 0.09
C GLU A 132 4.50 -10.17 -0.16
N MET A 133 4.76 -9.39 0.88
CA MET A 133 5.30 -8.04 0.72
C MET A 133 6.61 -7.96 -0.07
N PRO A 134 7.61 -8.83 0.20
CA PRO A 134 8.84 -8.79 -0.61
C PRO A 134 8.58 -9.07 -2.09
N LEU A 135 7.65 -9.97 -2.39
CA LEU A 135 7.27 -10.28 -3.77
C LEU A 135 6.53 -9.11 -4.42
N ASN A 136 5.70 -8.43 -3.65
CA ASN A 136 4.94 -7.29 -4.14
C ASN A 136 5.87 -6.13 -4.54
N VAL A 137 6.83 -5.78 -3.69
CA VAL A 137 7.75 -4.68 -4.02
C VAL A 137 8.69 -5.06 -5.16
N ALA A 138 9.05 -6.34 -5.28
CA ALA A 138 9.82 -6.81 -6.43
C ALA A 138 9.02 -6.66 -7.73
N ALA A 139 7.73 -6.93 -7.71
CA ALA A 139 6.84 -6.75 -8.85
C ALA A 139 6.71 -5.27 -9.21
N LEU A 140 6.58 -4.39 -8.20
CA LEU A 140 6.53 -2.94 -8.39
C LEU A 140 7.81 -2.45 -9.11
N LYS A 141 8.96 -2.87 -8.61
CA LYS A 141 10.25 -2.51 -9.21
C LYS A 141 10.33 -2.95 -10.66
N LYS A 142 9.94 -4.19 -10.94
CA LYS A 142 9.97 -4.74 -12.28
C LYS A 142 9.06 -3.94 -13.23
N ARG A 143 7.86 -3.57 -12.76
CA ARG A 143 6.92 -2.78 -13.56
C ARG A 143 7.48 -1.41 -13.89
N LEU A 144 8.02 -0.70 -12.91
CA LEU A 144 8.55 0.63 -13.11
C LEU A 144 9.80 0.64 -13.99
N GLU A 145 10.72 -0.30 -13.76
CA GLU A 145 11.97 -0.34 -14.52
C GLU A 145 11.80 -0.92 -15.92
N GLY A 146 10.79 -1.75 -16.11
CA GLY A 146 10.46 -2.33 -17.41
C GLY A 146 9.63 -1.42 -18.31
N SER A 147 9.11 -0.31 -17.78
CA SER A 147 8.23 0.62 -18.50
C SER A 147 9.07 1.72 -19.18
N MET A 148 9.81 1.36 -20.18
CA MET A 148 10.59 2.34 -20.96
C MET A 148 10.01 2.52 -22.34
#